data_1a389f5938745162f63655219b94124d
#
_entry.id   1a389f5938745162f63655219b94124d
#
_cell.length_a   1.000
_cell.length_b   1.000
_cell.length_c   1.000
_cell.angle_alpha   90.00
_cell.angle_beta   90.00
_cell.angle_gamma   90.00
#
_symmetry.space_group_name_H-M   'P 1'
#
loop_
_entity.id
_entity.type
_entity.pdbx_description
1 polymer ?
#
loop_
_entity_poly.entity_id
_entity_poly.type
_entity_poly.pdbx_seq_one_letter_code
_entity_poly.pdbx_strand_id
1 'polypeptide(L)'
;MRIPLDRESDTPLYEQIGNYLRNAILSGKLTADTRLPAYRQLANDLGVNRATIENAYSLLEAEGLVFSRMGSGTYVLPHSLIPKASKNNIDSSLPLWQQNFRFQESNTNLDSIDEMLQNAGHPNPISFASGISDTRQFPSEEFRKILQTVMRRDQIAALEYGERSGYAPLREGIVHILASQGLQTNSESILITAGSQQAIFLVAQVLLKPNDIILVENPTYSVAIDLFRALGFQIIGIPMDSQGMQVEKLEKLLQQHHPKLIYTIPNFHNPTGTCLSSPRRRELILLAEKYNVPILEDDFVGDL
;
A
#
# COMPACT_ATOMS: atom_id res chain seq x y z
N MET A 1 -4.59 33.49 -22.11
CA MET A 1 -4.13 32.07 -22.29
C MET A 1 -5.35 31.25 -22.67
N ARG A 2 -5.32 30.46 -23.76
CA ARG A 2 -6.45 29.62 -24.15
C ARG A 2 -6.22 28.20 -23.58
N ILE A 3 -7.06 27.78 -22.66
CA ILE A 3 -7.08 26.43 -22.09
C ILE A 3 -8.36 25.74 -22.55
N PRO A 4 -8.31 24.62 -23.25
CA PRO A 4 -9.51 23.90 -23.65
C PRO A 4 -10.16 23.31 -22.38
N LEU A 5 -11.43 23.66 -22.14
CA LEU A 5 -12.22 23.16 -21.01
C LEU A 5 -13.42 22.39 -21.53
N ASP A 6 -13.58 21.19 -21.02
CA ASP A 6 -14.77 20.37 -21.23
C ASP A 6 -15.71 20.53 -20.03
N ARG A 7 -16.84 21.21 -20.26
CA ARG A 7 -17.83 21.51 -19.22
C ARG A 7 -18.81 20.35 -18.98
N GLU A 8 -18.82 19.37 -19.87
CA GLU A 8 -19.67 18.17 -19.77
C GLU A 8 -18.92 16.99 -19.16
N SER A 9 -17.61 17.14 -18.93
CA SER A 9 -16.77 16.12 -18.29
C SER A 9 -17.04 16.01 -16.80
N ASP A 10 -16.98 14.81 -16.25
CA ASP A 10 -17.03 14.54 -14.80
C ASP A 10 -15.82 15.13 -14.04
N THR A 11 -14.74 15.49 -14.75
CA THR A 11 -13.55 16.10 -14.15
C THR A 11 -13.80 17.56 -13.82
N PRO A 12 -13.63 17.99 -12.55
CA PRO A 12 -13.84 19.37 -12.14
C PRO A 12 -12.98 20.37 -12.94
N LEU A 13 -13.53 21.56 -13.27
CA LEU A 13 -12.84 22.54 -14.09
C LEU A 13 -11.49 22.99 -13.51
N TYR A 14 -11.34 23.05 -12.17
CA TYR A 14 -10.06 23.41 -11.55
C TYR A 14 -8.98 22.35 -11.78
N GLU A 15 -9.38 21.07 -11.83
CA GLU A 15 -8.45 19.98 -12.15
C GLU A 15 -8.03 19.99 -13.62
N GLN A 16 -8.97 20.26 -14.54
CA GLN A 16 -8.67 20.41 -15.96
C GLN A 16 -7.66 21.54 -16.20
N ILE A 17 -7.86 22.68 -15.55
CA ILE A 17 -6.94 23.83 -15.61
C ILE A 17 -5.59 23.47 -15.01
N GLY A 18 -5.57 22.84 -13.83
CA GLY A 18 -4.36 22.38 -13.15
C GLY A 18 -3.57 21.41 -14.03
N ASN A 19 -4.22 20.41 -14.60
CA ASN A 19 -3.60 19.43 -15.50
C ASN A 19 -3.01 20.06 -16.76
N TYR A 20 -3.71 21.01 -17.37
CA TYR A 20 -3.19 21.73 -18.55
C TYR A 20 -1.93 22.52 -18.22
N LEU A 21 -1.95 23.29 -17.13
CA LEU A 21 -0.81 24.10 -16.69
C LEU A 21 0.36 23.20 -16.25
N ARG A 22 0.10 22.11 -15.53
CA ARG A 22 1.10 21.10 -15.17
C ARG A 22 1.83 20.57 -16.40
N ASN A 23 1.08 20.13 -17.40
CA ASN A 23 1.66 19.63 -18.65
C ASN A 23 2.44 20.70 -19.40
N ALA A 24 2.00 21.97 -19.38
CA ALA A 24 2.71 23.07 -19.99
C ALA A 24 4.03 23.41 -19.27
N ILE A 25 4.06 23.28 -17.93
CA ILE A 25 5.28 23.44 -17.11
C ILE A 25 6.24 22.27 -17.35
N LEU A 26 5.76 21.04 -17.24
CA LEU A 26 6.58 19.84 -17.39
C LEU A 26 7.14 19.68 -18.82
N SER A 27 6.40 20.11 -19.83
CA SER A 27 6.88 20.11 -21.23
C SER A 27 7.80 21.28 -21.58
N GLY A 28 8.03 22.21 -20.65
CA GLY A 28 8.87 23.40 -20.89
C GLY A 28 8.21 24.51 -21.71
N LYS A 29 6.93 24.40 -22.03
CA LYS A 29 6.16 25.51 -22.69
C LYS A 29 5.99 26.70 -21.77
N LEU A 30 5.89 26.49 -20.48
CA LEU A 30 5.99 27.51 -19.45
C LEU A 30 7.34 27.32 -18.74
N THR A 31 8.26 28.24 -19.01
CA THR A 31 9.62 28.18 -18.44
C THR A 31 9.66 28.65 -17.00
N ALA A 32 10.74 28.32 -16.31
CA ALA A 32 11.02 28.81 -14.95
C ALA A 32 10.89 30.35 -14.88
N ASP A 33 10.47 30.83 -13.73
CA ASP A 33 10.21 32.26 -13.46
C ASP A 33 9.13 32.91 -14.32
N THR A 34 8.46 32.13 -15.18
CA THR A 34 7.30 32.63 -15.93
C THR A 34 6.19 33.01 -14.96
N ARG A 35 5.72 34.23 -15.03
CA ARG A 35 4.57 34.69 -14.25
C ARG A 35 3.28 34.17 -14.87
N LEU A 36 2.51 33.45 -14.06
CA LEU A 36 1.16 33.01 -14.45
C LEU A 36 0.18 34.19 -14.42
N PRO A 37 -0.89 34.16 -15.25
CA PRO A 37 -1.93 35.20 -15.24
C PRO A 37 -2.54 35.37 -13.84
N ALA A 38 -2.92 36.61 -13.52
CA ALA A 38 -3.62 36.87 -12.26
C ALA A 38 -4.96 36.12 -12.24
N TYR A 39 -5.37 35.61 -11.04
CA TYR A 39 -6.58 34.82 -10.85
C TYR A 39 -7.82 35.43 -11.53
N ARG A 40 -8.05 36.73 -11.35
CA ARG A 40 -9.19 37.43 -11.97
C ARG A 40 -9.11 37.47 -13.48
N GLN A 41 -7.93 37.68 -14.02
CA GLN A 41 -7.71 37.75 -15.47
C GLN A 41 -7.97 36.40 -16.14
N LEU A 42 -7.36 35.33 -15.59
CA LEU A 42 -7.54 33.98 -16.14
C LEU A 42 -8.98 33.48 -15.97
N ALA A 43 -9.62 33.82 -14.86
CA ALA A 43 -11.04 33.49 -14.63
C ALA A 43 -11.94 34.14 -15.70
N ASN A 44 -11.71 35.42 -16.01
CA ASN A 44 -12.44 36.11 -17.07
C ASN A 44 -12.14 35.53 -18.46
N ASP A 45 -10.86 35.24 -18.76
CA ASP A 45 -10.43 34.68 -20.07
C ASP A 45 -11.10 33.30 -20.32
N LEU A 46 -11.31 32.51 -19.29
CA LEU A 46 -11.86 31.14 -19.38
C LEU A 46 -13.36 31.07 -19.08
N GLY A 47 -13.98 32.16 -18.63
CA GLY A 47 -15.40 32.18 -18.24
C GLY A 47 -15.72 31.27 -17.06
N VAL A 48 -14.84 31.23 -16.05
CA VAL A 48 -14.98 30.45 -14.82
C VAL A 48 -14.95 31.32 -13.58
N ASN A 49 -15.33 30.77 -12.41
CA ASN A 49 -15.25 31.50 -11.15
C ASN A 49 -13.78 31.69 -10.74
N ARG A 50 -13.49 32.81 -10.07
CA ARG A 50 -12.16 33.10 -9.51
C ARG A 50 -11.67 31.98 -8.58
N ALA A 51 -12.54 31.42 -7.73
CA ALA A 51 -12.22 30.32 -6.84
C ALA A 51 -11.72 29.07 -7.59
N THR A 52 -12.22 28.82 -8.82
CA THR A 52 -11.77 27.71 -9.68
C THR A 52 -10.30 27.87 -10.06
N ILE A 53 -9.85 29.08 -10.36
CA ILE A 53 -8.45 29.37 -10.68
C ILE A 53 -7.58 29.32 -9.42
N GLU A 54 -8.09 29.82 -8.29
CA GLU A 54 -7.38 29.76 -7.01
C GLU A 54 -7.12 28.30 -6.62
N ASN A 55 -8.12 27.41 -6.74
CA ASN A 55 -7.96 25.98 -6.48
C ASN A 55 -6.97 25.31 -7.44
N ALA A 56 -7.02 25.63 -8.74
CA ALA A 56 -6.06 25.11 -9.72
C ALA A 56 -4.62 25.51 -9.39
N TYR A 57 -4.40 26.77 -9.00
CA TYR A 57 -3.06 27.25 -8.64
C TYR A 57 -2.59 26.68 -7.31
N SER A 58 -3.46 26.55 -6.33
CA SER A 58 -3.14 25.87 -5.04
C SER A 58 -2.72 24.43 -5.23
N LEU A 59 -3.34 23.72 -6.18
CA LEU A 59 -2.95 22.37 -6.55
C LEU A 59 -1.51 22.34 -7.11
N LEU A 60 -1.19 23.25 -8.03
CA LEU A 60 0.16 23.36 -8.61
C LEU A 60 1.20 23.82 -7.57
N GLU A 61 0.82 24.65 -6.61
CA GLU A 61 1.68 25.10 -5.51
C GLU A 61 1.97 23.95 -4.54
N ALA A 62 0.96 23.13 -4.21
CA ALA A 62 1.13 21.91 -3.40
C ALA A 62 2.04 20.87 -4.09
N GLU A 63 2.04 20.82 -5.42
CA GLU A 63 2.93 19.98 -6.22
C GLU A 63 4.35 20.57 -6.40
N GLY A 64 4.61 21.78 -5.88
CA GLY A 64 5.90 22.44 -6.02
C GLY A 64 6.22 22.89 -7.46
N LEU A 65 5.22 23.06 -8.31
CA LEU A 65 5.40 23.52 -9.70
C LEU A 65 5.39 25.04 -9.83
N VAL A 66 4.70 25.71 -8.91
CA VAL A 66 4.60 27.17 -8.87
C VAL A 66 4.77 27.67 -7.44
N PHE A 67 5.05 28.94 -7.26
CA PHE A 67 5.09 29.61 -5.97
C PHE A 67 4.47 31.00 -6.05
N SER A 68 3.84 31.42 -4.97
CA SER A 68 3.19 32.73 -4.87
C SER A 68 4.07 33.73 -4.13
N ARG A 69 4.29 34.92 -4.73
CA ARG A 69 4.91 36.06 -4.05
C ARG A 69 3.85 37.08 -3.67
N MET A 70 3.75 37.39 -2.37
CA MET A 70 2.79 38.36 -1.86
C MET A 70 2.90 39.70 -2.62
N GLY A 71 1.79 40.17 -3.21
CA GLY A 71 1.74 41.40 -3.98
C GLY A 71 2.32 41.33 -5.41
N SER A 72 2.99 40.25 -5.81
CA SER A 72 3.68 40.13 -7.09
C SER A 72 3.03 39.11 -8.03
N GLY A 73 2.39 38.08 -7.54
CA GLY A 73 1.72 37.05 -8.34
C GLY A 73 2.31 35.66 -8.19
N THR A 74 1.84 34.70 -8.99
CA THR A 74 2.27 33.31 -8.99
C THR A 74 3.25 33.06 -10.13
N TYR A 75 4.34 32.36 -9.85
CA TYR A 75 5.46 32.13 -10.78
C TYR A 75 5.77 30.63 -10.87
N VAL A 76 6.21 30.18 -12.04
CA VAL A 76 6.69 28.81 -12.26
C VAL A 76 8.03 28.62 -11.56
N LEU A 77 8.16 27.55 -10.77
CA LEU A 77 9.43 27.23 -10.09
C LEU A 77 10.52 26.79 -11.10
N PRO A 78 11.79 27.11 -10.84
CA PRO A 78 12.90 26.65 -11.66
C PRO A 78 12.93 25.12 -11.75
N HIS A 79 13.01 24.60 -12.95
CA HIS A 79 13.02 23.16 -13.24
C HIS A 79 14.21 22.40 -12.64
N SER A 80 15.23 23.11 -12.17
CA SER A 80 16.40 22.55 -11.49
C SER A 80 16.11 21.96 -10.10
N LEU A 81 14.92 22.23 -9.55
CA LEU A 81 14.48 21.68 -8.25
C LEU A 81 13.47 20.54 -8.38
N ILE A 82 12.99 20.24 -9.59
CA ILE A 82 12.13 19.08 -9.84
C ILE A 82 13.02 17.93 -10.30
N PRO A 83 13.12 16.80 -9.56
CA PRO A 83 13.86 15.65 -10.02
C PRO A 83 13.26 15.17 -11.36
N LYS A 84 13.98 15.36 -12.46
CA LYS A 84 13.60 14.70 -13.72
C LYS A 84 13.67 13.19 -13.46
N ALA A 85 12.56 12.50 -13.53
CA ALA A 85 12.55 11.07 -13.71
C ALA A 85 13.19 10.76 -15.08
N SER A 86 14.50 10.71 -15.11
CA SER A 86 15.29 10.34 -16.29
C SER A 86 15.27 8.84 -16.38
N LYS A 87 14.54 8.31 -17.36
CA LYS A 87 14.75 6.95 -17.84
C LYS A 87 16.20 6.87 -18.37
N ASN A 88 17.02 6.10 -17.68
CA ASN A 88 18.31 5.57 -18.16
C ASN A 88 19.40 6.58 -18.58
N ASN A 89 19.99 7.27 -17.59
CA ASN A 89 21.43 7.56 -17.58
C ASN A 89 21.84 7.72 -16.11
N ILE A 90 22.44 6.69 -15.57
CA ILE A 90 22.96 6.70 -14.21
C ILE A 90 24.21 7.55 -14.24
N ASP A 91 24.08 8.75 -13.71
CA ASP A 91 25.15 9.72 -13.59
C ASP A 91 26.28 9.13 -12.73
N SER A 92 27.48 9.07 -13.33
CA SER A 92 28.71 8.64 -12.66
C SER A 92 29.15 9.60 -11.53
N SER A 93 28.35 10.64 -11.26
CA SER A 93 28.57 11.63 -10.20
C SER A 93 28.01 11.24 -8.83
N LEU A 94 27.25 10.12 -8.72
CA LEU A 94 26.72 9.69 -7.43
C LEU A 94 27.86 9.23 -6.50
N PRO A 95 27.82 9.58 -5.21
CA PRO A 95 28.76 9.05 -4.22
C PRO A 95 28.83 7.52 -4.27
N LEU A 96 30.01 6.94 -4.03
CA LEU A 96 30.25 5.49 -4.07
C LEU A 96 29.26 4.69 -3.22
N TRP A 97 28.84 5.24 -2.07
CA TRP A 97 27.86 4.58 -1.21
C TRP A 97 26.45 4.50 -1.85
N GLN A 98 26.06 5.50 -2.66
CA GLN A 98 24.80 5.45 -3.41
C GLN A 98 24.88 4.50 -4.60
N GLN A 99 26.06 4.32 -5.20
CA GLN A 99 26.26 3.34 -6.26
C GLN A 99 26.15 1.91 -5.75
N ASN A 100 26.55 1.65 -4.50
CA ASN A 100 26.42 0.35 -3.84
C ASN A 100 24.98 0.03 -3.39
N PHE A 101 24.11 1.04 -3.26
CA PHE A 101 22.66 0.86 -3.07
C PHE A 101 21.91 0.58 -4.38
N ARG A 102 22.63 0.35 -5.48
CA ARG A 102 21.99 -0.21 -6.65
C ARG A 102 21.37 -1.53 -6.23
N PHE A 103 20.07 -1.43 -6.10
CA PHE A 103 19.10 -2.49 -6.16
C PHE A 103 19.78 -3.82 -6.49
N GLN A 104 19.89 -4.73 -5.53
CA GLN A 104 19.65 -6.11 -5.91
C GLN A 104 18.43 -6.01 -6.80
N GLU A 105 18.60 -6.31 -8.07
CA GLU A 105 17.47 -6.48 -8.97
C GLU A 105 16.51 -7.36 -8.20
N SER A 106 15.50 -6.73 -7.62
CA SER A 106 14.43 -7.49 -7.03
C SER A 106 13.87 -8.23 -8.23
N ASN A 107 14.17 -9.53 -8.34
CA ASN A 107 13.45 -10.45 -9.18
C ASN A 107 12.01 -10.54 -8.70
N THR A 108 11.42 -9.39 -8.42
CA THR A 108 10.00 -9.27 -8.14
C THR A 108 9.33 -9.29 -9.50
N ASN A 109 8.76 -10.44 -9.84
CA ASN A 109 7.89 -10.61 -11.00
C ASN A 109 6.71 -9.60 -11.03
N LEU A 110 6.60 -8.69 -10.05
CA LEU A 110 5.57 -7.67 -9.98
C LEU A 110 5.75 -6.60 -11.05
N ASP A 111 6.98 -6.10 -11.24
CA ASP A 111 7.25 -5.14 -12.32
C ASP A 111 7.03 -5.78 -13.69
N SER A 112 7.35 -7.09 -13.83
CA SER A 112 7.10 -7.83 -15.05
C SER A 112 5.62 -8.13 -15.29
N ILE A 113 4.80 -8.26 -14.24
CA ILE A 113 3.35 -8.41 -14.36
C ILE A 113 2.69 -7.09 -14.79
N ASP A 114 3.09 -5.97 -14.18
CA ASP A 114 2.60 -4.64 -14.59
C ASP A 114 3.08 -4.28 -16.01
N GLU A 115 4.32 -4.61 -16.39
CA GLU A 115 4.80 -4.49 -17.75
C GLU A 115 4.05 -5.42 -18.73
N MET A 116 3.76 -6.66 -18.34
CA MET A 116 2.93 -7.57 -19.12
C MET A 116 1.51 -7.04 -19.31
N LEU A 117 0.90 -6.49 -18.28
CA LEU A 117 -0.44 -5.88 -18.35
C LEU A 117 -0.44 -4.62 -19.22
N GLN A 118 0.58 -3.78 -19.13
CA GLN A 118 0.74 -2.60 -19.99
C GLN A 118 1.01 -2.98 -21.45
N ASN A 119 1.72 -4.08 -21.69
CA ASN A 119 2.05 -4.57 -23.03
C ASN A 119 0.98 -5.48 -23.64
N ALA A 120 -0.03 -5.92 -22.91
CA ALA A 120 -1.10 -6.79 -23.40
C ALA A 120 -2.06 -6.13 -24.41
N GLY A 121 -1.86 -4.85 -24.75
CA GLY A 121 -2.58 -4.15 -25.81
C GLY A 121 -4.09 -3.97 -25.58
N HIS A 122 -4.61 -4.31 -24.41
CA HIS A 122 -5.99 -4.08 -24.04
C HIS A 122 -6.15 -2.70 -23.39
N PRO A 123 -7.02 -1.82 -23.92
CA PRO A 123 -7.18 -0.46 -23.39
C PRO A 123 -7.73 -0.40 -21.95
N ASN A 124 -8.33 -1.46 -21.44
CA ASN A 124 -8.84 -1.59 -20.07
C ASN A 124 -8.76 -3.06 -19.60
N PRO A 125 -7.61 -3.55 -19.15
CA PRO A 125 -7.52 -4.91 -18.62
C PRO A 125 -8.28 -5.03 -17.29
N ILE A 126 -9.02 -6.11 -17.09
CA ILE A 126 -9.56 -6.48 -15.79
C ILE A 126 -8.45 -7.19 -15.02
N SER A 127 -7.86 -6.52 -14.04
CA SER A 127 -6.77 -7.07 -13.23
C SER A 127 -7.33 -7.79 -11.99
N PHE A 128 -6.92 -9.04 -11.80
CA PHE A 128 -7.14 -9.82 -10.57
C PHE A 128 -5.86 -9.93 -9.73
N ALA A 129 -4.77 -9.28 -10.15
CA ALA A 129 -3.45 -9.47 -9.56
C ALA A 129 -3.26 -8.72 -8.23
N SER A 130 -3.95 -7.61 -8.02
CA SER A 130 -3.68 -6.71 -6.88
C SER A 130 -4.68 -6.85 -5.71
N GLY A 131 -5.78 -7.59 -5.86
CA GLY A 131 -6.82 -7.71 -4.84
C GLY A 131 -7.47 -6.37 -4.45
N ILE A 132 -7.39 -5.37 -5.33
CA ILE A 132 -7.97 -4.04 -5.10
C ILE A 132 -9.46 -4.09 -5.42
N SER A 133 -10.29 -3.70 -4.46
CA SER A 133 -11.73 -3.56 -4.67
C SER A 133 -12.06 -2.35 -5.56
N ASP A 134 -13.27 -2.34 -6.12
CA ASP A 134 -13.77 -1.20 -6.89
C ASP A 134 -13.87 0.05 -6.01
N THR A 135 -13.01 1.04 -6.29
CA THR A 135 -12.94 2.29 -5.52
C THR A 135 -14.25 3.08 -5.54
N ARG A 136 -15.13 2.86 -6.54
CA ARG A 136 -16.47 3.49 -6.62
C ARG A 136 -17.41 2.99 -5.54
N GLN A 137 -17.15 1.82 -4.95
CA GLN A 137 -17.96 1.24 -3.87
C GLN A 137 -17.47 1.66 -2.48
N PHE A 138 -16.37 2.41 -2.40
CA PHE A 138 -15.87 2.89 -1.12
C PHE A 138 -16.87 3.88 -0.49
N PRO A 139 -17.32 3.66 0.77
CA PRO A 139 -18.32 4.48 1.43
C PRO A 139 -17.75 5.83 1.90
N SER A 140 -17.35 6.67 0.94
CA SER A 140 -16.61 7.92 1.20
C SER A 140 -17.36 8.90 2.08
N GLU A 141 -18.70 8.98 1.95
CA GLU A 141 -19.53 9.89 2.74
C GLU A 141 -19.64 9.45 4.20
N GLU A 142 -19.77 8.15 4.46
CA GLU A 142 -19.78 7.60 5.81
C GLU A 142 -18.42 7.83 6.47
N PHE A 143 -17.34 7.56 5.74
CA PHE A 143 -15.98 7.79 6.22
C PHE A 143 -15.73 9.27 6.56
N ARG A 144 -16.17 10.18 5.70
CA ARG A 144 -16.09 11.61 5.94
C ARG A 144 -16.83 12.05 7.21
N LYS A 145 -18.04 11.53 7.44
CA LYS A 145 -18.83 11.81 8.65
C LYS A 145 -18.13 11.31 9.91
N ILE A 146 -17.55 10.11 9.86
CA ILE A 146 -16.79 9.53 10.97
C ILE A 146 -15.59 10.40 11.29
N LEU A 147 -14.78 10.78 10.28
CA LEU A 147 -13.63 11.67 10.47
C LEU A 147 -14.03 13.00 11.12
N GLN A 148 -15.10 13.64 10.63
CA GLN A 148 -15.59 14.88 11.23
C GLN A 148 -16.03 14.70 12.68
N THR A 149 -16.66 13.55 13.01
CA THR A 149 -17.08 13.24 14.38
C THR A 149 -15.88 13.08 15.30
N VAL A 150 -14.86 12.31 14.86
CA VAL A 150 -13.62 12.12 15.63
C VAL A 150 -12.93 13.46 15.85
N MET A 151 -12.75 14.27 14.80
CA MET A 151 -12.10 15.59 14.92
C MET A 151 -12.86 16.56 15.82
N ARG A 152 -14.19 16.49 15.86
CA ARG A 152 -14.99 17.31 16.79
C ARG A 152 -14.89 16.84 18.23
N ARG A 153 -14.87 15.52 18.45
CA ARG A 153 -14.82 14.91 19.78
C ARG A 153 -13.46 15.07 20.43
N ASP A 154 -12.40 14.70 19.70
CA ASP A 154 -11.06 14.53 20.23
C ASP A 154 -10.13 15.73 19.93
N GLN A 155 -10.56 16.62 18.99
CA GLN A 155 -9.82 17.84 18.63
C GLN A 155 -8.34 17.54 18.32
N ILE A 156 -7.40 18.27 18.98
CA ILE A 156 -5.96 18.10 18.78
C ILE A 156 -5.49 16.72 19.23
N ALA A 157 -6.11 16.12 20.24
CA ALA A 157 -5.74 14.79 20.74
C ALA A 157 -5.86 13.68 19.67
N ALA A 158 -6.74 13.85 18.67
CA ALA A 158 -6.82 12.94 17.52
C ALA A 158 -5.56 12.96 16.64
N LEU A 159 -4.71 13.98 16.75
CA LEU A 159 -3.50 14.19 15.95
C LEU A 159 -2.21 14.01 16.77
N GLU A 160 -2.31 13.74 18.05
CA GLU A 160 -1.17 13.48 18.92
C GLU A 160 -0.65 12.04 18.79
N TYR A 161 0.54 11.82 19.33
CA TYR A 161 1.09 10.47 19.43
C TYR A 161 0.24 9.59 20.35
N GLY A 162 -0.18 8.45 19.86
CA GLY A 162 -0.93 7.44 20.62
C GLY A 162 -0.04 6.48 21.41
N GLU A 163 -0.68 5.50 22.03
CA GLU A 163 -0.01 4.37 22.68
C GLU A 163 0.76 3.51 21.65
N ARG A 164 1.87 2.90 22.09
CA ARG A 164 2.71 2.04 21.23
C ARG A 164 1.97 0.81 20.72
N SER A 165 1.04 0.27 21.51
CA SER A 165 0.19 -0.86 21.13
C SER A 165 -0.99 -0.47 20.23
N GLY A 166 -1.21 0.83 20.03
CA GLY A 166 -2.31 1.38 19.25
C GLY A 166 -3.48 1.87 20.13
N TYR A 167 -4.42 2.54 19.50
CA TYR A 167 -5.56 3.19 20.13
C TYR A 167 -6.41 2.20 20.95
N ALA A 168 -6.50 2.40 22.27
CA ALA A 168 -7.13 1.46 23.19
C ALA A 168 -8.58 1.12 22.81
N PRO A 169 -9.46 2.07 22.45
CA PRO A 169 -10.83 1.72 22.04
C PRO A 169 -10.90 0.86 20.76
N LEU A 170 -9.94 1.00 19.84
CA LEU A 170 -9.85 0.12 18.66
C LEU A 170 -9.46 -1.30 19.08
N ARG A 171 -8.48 -1.46 19.97
CA ARG A 171 -8.09 -2.78 20.48
C ARG A 171 -9.23 -3.48 21.22
N GLU A 172 -10.01 -2.74 22.02
CA GLU A 172 -11.22 -3.23 22.69
C GLU A 172 -12.30 -3.64 21.66
N GLY A 173 -12.53 -2.83 20.63
CA GLY A 173 -13.44 -3.18 19.53
C GLY A 173 -13.04 -4.47 18.81
N ILE A 174 -11.74 -4.68 18.59
CA ILE A 174 -11.21 -5.93 18.00
C ILE A 174 -11.46 -7.12 18.93
N VAL A 175 -11.27 -6.97 20.25
CA VAL A 175 -11.61 -8.05 21.22
C VAL A 175 -13.07 -8.46 21.06
N HIS A 176 -14.00 -7.52 20.92
CA HIS A 176 -15.43 -7.84 20.75
C HIS A 176 -15.70 -8.57 19.43
N ILE A 177 -15.05 -8.18 18.35
CA ILE A 177 -15.17 -8.87 17.05
C ILE A 177 -14.64 -10.30 17.17
N LEU A 178 -13.46 -10.50 17.72
CA LEU A 178 -12.86 -11.82 17.92
C LEU A 178 -13.70 -12.72 18.83
N ALA A 179 -14.29 -12.15 19.88
CA ALA A 179 -15.20 -12.88 20.76
C ALA A 179 -16.46 -13.37 20.03
N SER A 180 -17.01 -12.59 19.09
CA SER A 180 -18.14 -13.01 18.25
C SER A 180 -17.78 -14.17 17.31
N GLN A 181 -16.51 -14.33 16.97
CA GLN A 181 -15.97 -15.44 16.18
C GLN A 181 -15.53 -16.65 17.06
N GLY A 182 -15.75 -16.57 18.37
CA GLY A 182 -15.40 -17.64 19.31
C GLY A 182 -13.97 -17.58 19.85
N LEU A 183 -13.20 -16.54 19.52
CA LEU A 183 -11.84 -16.31 20.02
C LEU A 183 -11.89 -15.45 21.30
N GLN A 184 -11.42 -16.01 22.42
CA GLN A 184 -11.29 -15.27 23.67
C GLN A 184 -9.88 -14.70 23.80
N THR A 185 -9.79 -13.37 23.83
CA THR A 185 -8.54 -12.61 24.02
C THR A 185 -8.79 -11.35 24.85
N ASN A 186 -7.77 -10.56 25.08
CA ASN A 186 -7.84 -9.27 25.75
C ASN A 186 -7.09 -8.19 24.96
N SER A 187 -7.33 -6.94 25.28
CA SER A 187 -6.73 -5.80 24.56
C SER A 187 -5.20 -5.73 24.67
N GLU A 188 -4.61 -6.32 25.72
CA GLU A 188 -3.15 -6.36 25.91
C GLU A 188 -2.46 -7.32 24.92
N SER A 189 -3.21 -8.27 24.37
CA SER A 189 -2.73 -9.21 23.35
C SER A 189 -2.87 -8.67 21.93
N ILE A 190 -3.36 -7.43 21.76
CA ILE A 190 -3.61 -6.83 20.45
C ILE A 190 -2.61 -5.70 20.22
N LEU A 191 -1.91 -5.76 19.09
CA LEU A 191 -1.02 -4.72 18.60
C LEU A 191 -1.54 -4.17 17.25
N ILE A 192 -1.76 -2.87 17.18
CA ILE A 192 -2.13 -2.21 15.92
C ILE A 192 -0.86 -1.89 15.15
N THR A 193 -0.84 -2.27 13.87
CA THR A 193 0.28 -2.05 12.96
C THR A 193 -0.16 -1.23 11.74
N ALA A 194 0.80 -0.72 10.97
CA ALA A 194 0.52 0.02 9.74
C ALA A 194 0.00 -0.89 8.59
N GLY A 195 -0.04 -2.21 8.79
CA GLY A 195 -0.52 -3.20 7.85
C GLY A 195 0.07 -4.57 8.12
N SER A 196 -0.41 -5.58 7.39
CA SER A 196 0.02 -6.99 7.56
C SER A 196 1.53 -7.19 7.40
N GLN A 197 2.17 -6.48 6.47
CA GLN A 197 3.62 -6.56 6.28
C GLN A 197 4.40 -6.16 7.54
N GLN A 198 3.99 -5.12 8.23
CA GLN A 198 4.61 -4.75 9.51
C GLN A 198 4.36 -5.81 10.58
N ALA A 199 3.17 -6.39 10.63
CA ALA A 199 2.85 -7.45 11.58
C ALA A 199 3.71 -8.69 11.33
N ILE A 200 3.81 -9.17 10.09
CA ILE A 200 4.66 -10.30 9.69
C ILE A 200 6.13 -10.03 10.03
N PHE A 201 6.62 -8.82 9.71
CA PHE A 201 7.99 -8.41 10.03
C PHE A 201 8.27 -8.47 11.54
N LEU A 202 7.38 -7.90 12.37
CA LEU A 202 7.55 -7.87 13.83
C LEU A 202 7.54 -9.28 14.42
N VAL A 203 6.59 -10.14 14.00
CA VAL A 203 6.54 -11.54 14.45
C VAL A 203 7.82 -12.27 14.06
N ALA A 204 8.27 -12.12 12.81
CA ALA A 204 9.50 -12.75 12.36
C ALA A 204 10.73 -12.28 13.14
N GLN A 205 10.84 -10.99 13.44
CA GLN A 205 11.96 -10.42 14.21
C GLN A 205 11.98 -10.90 15.67
N VAL A 206 10.80 -11.13 16.26
CA VAL A 206 10.70 -11.59 17.66
C VAL A 206 10.98 -13.07 17.78
N LEU A 207 10.50 -13.89 16.84
CA LEU A 207 10.53 -15.35 16.95
C LEU A 207 11.73 -16.01 16.27
N LEU A 208 12.36 -15.36 15.29
CA LEU A 208 13.32 -15.98 14.39
C LEU A 208 14.68 -15.28 14.38
N LYS A 209 15.68 -16.03 13.97
CA LYS A 209 17.06 -15.57 13.70
C LYS A 209 17.43 -15.87 12.26
N PRO A 210 18.37 -15.13 11.63
CA PRO A 210 18.88 -15.46 10.30
C PRO A 210 19.27 -16.94 10.21
N ASN A 211 18.93 -17.57 9.09
CA ASN A 211 19.04 -19.01 8.80
C ASN A 211 18.03 -19.93 9.48
N ASP A 212 17.12 -19.44 10.34
CA ASP A 212 16.00 -20.25 10.81
C ASP A 212 15.09 -20.64 9.64
N ILE A 213 14.43 -21.78 9.78
CA ILE A 213 13.57 -22.34 8.75
C ILE A 213 12.11 -21.96 9.04
N ILE A 214 11.42 -21.49 8.00
CA ILE A 214 9.99 -21.23 7.98
C ILE A 214 9.32 -22.22 7.03
N LEU A 215 8.27 -22.89 7.45
CA LEU A 215 7.39 -23.61 6.56
C LEU A 215 6.30 -22.67 6.04
N VAL A 216 6.05 -22.70 4.74
CA VAL A 216 5.03 -21.87 4.07
C VAL A 216 4.23 -22.73 3.09
N GLU A 217 3.05 -22.32 2.74
CA GLU A 217 2.29 -22.92 1.65
C GLU A 217 3.01 -22.71 0.29
N ASN A 218 2.88 -23.63 -0.64
CA ASN A 218 3.47 -23.52 -1.98
C ASN A 218 2.39 -23.81 -3.05
N PRO A 219 1.92 -22.77 -3.78
CA PRO A 219 2.34 -21.37 -3.71
C PRO A 219 1.82 -20.63 -2.46
N THR A 220 2.31 -19.41 -2.18
CA THR A 220 1.81 -18.51 -1.14
C THR A 220 2.05 -17.04 -1.50
N TYR A 221 1.68 -16.11 -0.63
CA TYR A 221 1.80 -14.67 -0.80
C TYR A 221 3.27 -14.24 -1.05
N SER A 222 3.53 -13.73 -2.26
CA SER A 222 4.90 -13.44 -2.72
C SER A 222 5.62 -12.40 -1.85
N VAL A 223 4.89 -11.36 -1.37
CA VAL A 223 5.50 -10.29 -0.57
C VAL A 223 5.95 -10.78 0.81
N ALA A 224 5.26 -11.76 1.40
CA ALA A 224 5.75 -12.42 2.62
C ALA A 224 7.02 -13.24 2.34
N ILE A 225 7.10 -13.94 1.21
CA ILE A 225 8.29 -14.68 0.79
C ILE A 225 9.49 -13.74 0.61
N ASP A 226 9.31 -12.61 -0.06
CA ASP A 226 10.37 -11.64 -0.26
C ASP A 226 10.85 -11.02 1.06
N LEU A 227 9.93 -10.75 1.99
CA LEU A 227 10.25 -10.30 3.33
C LEU A 227 11.09 -11.35 4.08
N PHE A 228 10.67 -12.61 4.09
CA PHE A 228 11.40 -13.68 4.78
C PHE A 228 12.80 -13.89 4.19
N ARG A 229 12.94 -13.82 2.86
CA ARG A 229 14.26 -13.88 2.20
C ARG A 229 15.14 -12.70 2.55
N ALA A 230 14.59 -11.49 2.55
CA ALA A 230 15.32 -10.27 2.92
C ALA A 230 15.83 -10.30 4.37
N LEU A 231 15.09 -10.99 5.26
CA LEU A 231 15.50 -11.21 6.65
C LEU A 231 16.50 -12.40 6.83
N GLY A 232 16.84 -13.09 5.75
CA GLY A 232 17.81 -14.17 5.75
C GLY A 232 17.28 -15.52 6.25
N PHE A 233 15.96 -15.75 6.22
CA PHE A 233 15.37 -17.01 6.60
C PHE A 233 15.39 -18.04 5.45
N GLN A 234 15.40 -19.32 5.80
CA GLN A 234 15.25 -20.43 4.87
C GLN A 234 13.78 -20.81 4.75
N ILE A 235 13.29 -20.88 3.51
CA ILE A 235 11.87 -21.13 3.24
C ILE A 235 11.69 -22.52 2.65
N ILE A 236 10.80 -23.31 3.24
CA ILE A 236 10.42 -24.63 2.75
C ILE A 236 8.92 -24.63 2.46
N GLY A 237 8.57 -24.98 1.22
CA GLY A 237 7.18 -25.02 0.77
C GLY A 237 6.47 -26.31 1.11
N ILE A 238 5.24 -26.21 1.60
CA ILE A 238 4.30 -27.30 1.82
C ILE A 238 3.35 -27.33 0.60
N PRO A 239 3.23 -28.41 -0.15
CA PRO A 239 2.32 -28.50 -1.27
C PRO A 239 0.87 -28.26 -0.87
N MET A 240 0.09 -27.74 -1.81
CA MET A 240 -1.34 -27.48 -1.66
C MET A 240 -2.18 -28.31 -2.64
N ASP A 241 -3.45 -28.46 -2.32
CA ASP A 241 -4.48 -28.99 -3.21
C ASP A 241 -5.81 -28.21 -3.03
N SER A 242 -6.91 -28.73 -3.56
CA SER A 242 -8.23 -28.08 -3.47
C SER A 242 -8.78 -27.95 -2.05
N GLN A 243 -8.18 -28.59 -1.05
CA GLN A 243 -8.51 -28.48 0.37
C GLN A 243 -7.48 -27.62 1.17
N GLY A 244 -6.62 -26.90 0.48
CA GLY A 244 -5.57 -26.07 1.07
C GLY A 244 -4.26 -26.83 1.26
N MET A 245 -3.48 -26.46 2.30
CA MET A 245 -2.21 -27.10 2.66
C MET A 245 -2.37 -28.61 2.83
N GLN A 246 -1.47 -29.40 2.23
CA GLN A 246 -1.41 -30.86 2.43
C GLN A 246 -0.76 -31.19 3.79
N VAL A 247 -1.56 -31.11 4.86
CA VAL A 247 -1.08 -31.25 6.25
C VAL A 247 -0.49 -32.62 6.52
N GLU A 248 -0.91 -33.65 5.81
CA GLU A 248 -0.35 -35.00 5.86
C GLU A 248 1.15 -35.06 5.52
N LYS A 249 1.67 -34.05 4.83
CA LYS A 249 3.12 -33.94 4.54
C LYS A 249 3.87 -33.13 5.59
N LEU A 250 3.16 -32.40 6.44
CA LEU A 250 3.74 -31.47 7.40
C LEU A 250 4.59 -32.19 8.45
N GLU A 251 4.12 -33.30 8.99
CA GLU A 251 4.84 -34.04 10.04
C GLU A 251 6.25 -34.42 9.61
N LYS A 252 6.41 -34.92 8.39
CA LYS A 252 7.72 -35.26 7.84
C LYS A 252 8.64 -34.04 7.74
N LEU A 253 8.11 -32.89 7.32
CA LEU A 253 8.89 -31.65 7.21
C LEU A 253 9.29 -31.13 8.58
N LEU A 254 8.41 -31.20 9.58
CA LEU A 254 8.69 -30.85 10.97
C LEU A 254 9.83 -31.67 11.55
N GLN A 255 9.82 -33.00 11.31
CA GLN A 255 10.87 -33.91 11.76
C GLN A 255 12.21 -33.69 11.09
N GLN A 256 12.21 -33.42 9.77
CA GLN A 256 13.42 -33.31 8.99
C GLN A 256 14.12 -31.96 9.14
N HIS A 257 13.36 -30.89 9.24
CA HIS A 257 13.87 -29.53 9.11
C HIS A 257 13.86 -28.72 10.40
N HIS A 258 13.12 -29.16 11.43
CA HIS A 258 13.00 -28.46 12.70
C HIS A 258 12.70 -26.95 12.55
N PRO A 259 11.64 -26.58 11.77
CA PRO A 259 11.30 -25.19 11.51
C PRO A 259 10.95 -24.44 12.80
N LYS A 260 11.05 -23.13 12.75
CA LYS A 260 10.75 -22.24 13.88
C LYS A 260 9.41 -21.53 13.75
N LEU A 261 8.80 -21.57 12.56
CA LEU A 261 7.53 -20.94 12.26
C LEU A 261 6.82 -21.68 11.13
N ILE A 262 5.50 -21.77 11.20
CA ILE A 262 4.63 -22.12 10.07
C ILE A 262 3.84 -20.86 9.71
N TYR A 263 3.94 -20.40 8.48
CA TYR A 263 3.15 -19.30 7.93
C TYR A 263 2.06 -19.86 7.01
N THR A 264 0.80 -19.45 7.21
CA THR A 264 -0.34 -19.96 6.45
C THR A 264 -1.41 -18.89 6.24
N ILE A 265 -2.13 -18.97 5.09
CA ILE A 265 -3.32 -18.19 4.75
C ILE A 265 -4.50 -19.14 4.64
N PRO A 266 -5.17 -19.51 5.75
CA PRO A 266 -6.12 -20.62 5.76
C PRO A 266 -7.48 -20.29 5.13
N ASN A 267 -7.83 -19.00 4.96
CA ASN A 267 -9.07 -18.53 4.38
C ASN A 267 -8.80 -17.84 3.05
N PHE A 268 -9.52 -18.24 1.98
CA PHE A 268 -9.42 -17.62 0.65
C PHE A 268 -7.97 -17.35 0.24
N HIS A 269 -7.16 -18.39 0.35
CA HIS A 269 -5.70 -18.36 0.21
C HIS A 269 -5.20 -17.53 -0.99
N ASN A 270 -4.23 -16.66 -0.76
CA ASN A 270 -3.57 -15.90 -1.80
C ASN A 270 -2.29 -16.64 -2.29
N PRO A 271 -2.20 -17.08 -3.58
CA PRO A 271 -3.06 -16.70 -4.70
C PRO A 271 -4.14 -17.71 -5.12
N THR A 272 -4.31 -18.85 -4.44
CA THR A 272 -5.09 -19.98 -4.96
C THR A 272 -6.61 -19.85 -4.75
N GLY A 273 -7.06 -18.99 -3.85
CA GLY A 273 -8.47 -18.87 -3.46
C GLY A 273 -9.01 -20.05 -2.66
N THR A 274 -8.19 -21.05 -2.32
CA THR A 274 -8.63 -22.23 -1.55
C THR A 274 -8.82 -21.90 -0.08
N CYS A 275 -9.65 -22.70 0.60
CA CYS A 275 -9.76 -22.65 2.07
C CYS A 275 -9.23 -23.95 2.67
N LEU A 276 -8.45 -23.83 3.75
CA LEU A 276 -7.96 -24.97 4.48
C LEU A 276 -9.14 -25.70 5.15
N SER A 277 -9.32 -26.98 4.84
CA SER A 277 -10.46 -27.75 5.33
C SER A 277 -10.42 -27.94 6.84
N SER A 278 -11.60 -28.02 7.49
CA SER A 278 -11.70 -28.17 8.96
C SER A 278 -10.94 -29.36 9.54
N PRO A 279 -10.89 -30.55 8.90
CA PRO A 279 -10.03 -31.62 9.39
C PRO A 279 -8.56 -31.25 9.39
N ARG A 280 -8.05 -30.64 8.30
CA ARG A 280 -6.67 -30.22 8.17
C ARG A 280 -6.30 -29.09 9.13
N ARG A 281 -7.22 -28.16 9.44
CA ARG A 281 -6.98 -27.13 10.48
C ARG A 281 -6.71 -27.77 11.83
N ARG A 282 -7.52 -28.78 12.23
CA ARG A 282 -7.32 -29.50 13.50
C ARG A 282 -5.98 -30.25 13.53
N GLU A 283 -5.65 -30.93 12.45
CA GLU A 283 -4.40 -31.65 12.32
C GLU A 283 -3.18 -30.72 12.34
N LEU A 284 -3.25 -29.57 11.66
CA LEU A 284 -2.21 -28.55 11.68
C LEU A 284 -1.92 -28.08 13.12
N ILE A 285 -2.96 -27.77 13.89
CA ILE A 285 -2.81 -27.34 15.29
C ILE A 285 -2.17 -28.46 16.13
N LEU A 286 -2.64 -29.69 16.02
CA LEU A 286 -2.10 -30.84 16.77
C LEU A 286 -0.62 -31.08 16.44
N LEU A 287 -0.23 -30.95 15.17
CA LEU A 287 1.17 -31.09 14.77
C LEU A 287 2.02 -29.91 15.25
N ALA A 288 1.52 -28.71 15.16
CA ALA A 288 2.20 -27.51 15.67
C ALA A 288 2.47 -27.60 17.17
N GLU A 289 1.46 -28.04 17.95
CA GLU A 289 1.61 -28.31 19.41
C GLU A 289 2.61 -29.43 19.68
N LYS A 290 2.47 -30.57 18.99
CA LYS A 290 3.36 -31.75 19.15
C LYS A 290 4.83 -31.41 18.94
N TYR A 291 5.13 -30.56 17.94
CA TYR A 291 6.50 -30.17 17.58
C TYR A 291 6.91 -28.84 18.20
N ASN A 292 6.05 -28.19 18.96
CA ASN A 292 6.27 -26.87 19.58
C ASN A 292 6.71 -25.80 18.57
N VAL A 293 6.00 -25.69 17.45
CA VAL A 293 6.24 -24.73 16.39
C VAL A 293 5.04 -23.77 16.30
N PRO A 294 5.23 -22.46 16.47
CA PRO A 294 4.15 -21.49 16.36
C PRO A 294 3.61 -21.40 14.92
N ILE A 295 2.33 -21.05 14.81
CA ILE A 295 1.66 -20.75 13.55
C ILE A 295 1.46 -19.26 13.46
N LEU A 296 1.85 -18.64 12.33
CA LEU A 296 1.48 -17.29 11.93
C LEU A 296 0.38 -17.40 10.88
N GLU A 297 -0.83 -17.08 11.29
CA GLU A 297 -2.01 -17.04 10.43
C GLU A 297 -2.15 -15.63 9.85
N ASP A 298 -2.19 -15.54 8.53
CA ASP A 298 -2.46 -14.29 7.78
C ASP A 298 -3.88 -14.36 7.23
N ASP A 299 -4.81 -13.73 7.94
CA ASP A 299 -6.26 -13.80 7.65
C ASP A 299 -6.83 -12.41 7.37
N PHE A 300 -6.63 -11.93 6.16
CA PHE A 300 -7.07 -10.58 5.75
C PHE A 300 -8.50 -10.53 5.19
N VAL A 301 -9.14 -11.69 4.96
CA VAL A 301 -10.49 -11.80 4.35
C VAL A 301 -11.41 -12.76 5.10
N GLY A 302 -11.05 -13.18 6.30
CA GLY A 302 -11.83 -14.16 7.08
C GLY A 302 -13.23 -13.66 7.47
N ASP A 303 -13.48 -12.36 7.39
CA ASP A 303 -14.79 -11.74 7.66
C ASP A 303 -15.69 -11.65 6.40
N LEU A 304 -15.23 -12.09 5.23
CA LEU A 304 -16.00 -12.14 3.99
C LEU A 304 -16.65 -13.52 3.82
#